data_58e9b08ad87759f27f8327faae0c7140
#
_entry.id   58e9b08ad87759f27f8327faae0c7140
#
_cell.length_a   1.000
_cell.length_b   1.000
_cell.length_c   1.000
_cell.angle_alpha   90.00
_cell.angle_beta   90.00
_cell.angle_gamma   90.00
#
_symmetry.space_group_name_H-M   'P 1'
#
loop_
_entity.id
_entity.type
_entity.pdbx_description
1 polymer ?
#
loop_
_entity_poly.entity_id
_entity_poly.type
_entity_poly.pdbx_seq_one_letter_code
_entity_poly.pdbx_strand_id
1 'polypeptide(L)'
;MGDPWDEAFSERHEEIMQAIYRALHKHGYADLTMKRIADEYGKSTAAVHYYYDTKDELLAAFLDYVLKEFADSIQDIKTTDAEERLELLLDQLLVKPQEGLDLPIALLEMRSQAPYKDAFRDRFQQNDEYIQYMLKAVINHGIDEGVFNDVDAAHVTHSLMTIVDGARTRAVVLNDIEELETARQTASEYVDAMLL
;
A
#
# COMPACT_ATOMS: atom_id res chain seq x y z
N MET A 1 -8.70 28.52 6.57
CA MET A 1 -9.90 28.27 7.36
C MET A 1 -10.75 27.40 6.49
N GLY A 2 -10.68 26.06 6.69
CA GLY A 2 -11.37 25.06 5.86
C GLY A 2 -12.89 25.22 6.00
N ASP A 3 -13.63 24.84 4.97
CA ASP A 3 -15.09 24.85 5.01
C ASP A 3 -15.53 23.77 6.03
N PRO A 4 -16.40 24.09 7.02
CA PRO A 4 -16.91 23.11 7.98
C PRO A 4 -17.60 21.89 7.33
N TRP A 5 -18.05 22.03 6.08
CA TRP A 5 -18.64 20.93 5.28
C TRP A 5 -17.57 19.97 4.73
N ASP A 6 -16.40 20.48 4.35
CA ASP A 6 -15.27 19.66 3.91
C ASP A 6 -14.69 18.84 5.07
N GLU A 7 -14.60 19.44 6.26
CA GLU A 7 -14.11 18.78 7.46
C GLU A 7 -15.08 17.66 7.93
N ALA A 8 -16.37 17.93 7.99
CA ALA A 8 -17.40 16.94 8.34
C ALA A 8 -17.56 15.84 7.28
N PHE A 9 -17.29 16.12 6.01
CA PHE A 9 -17.25 15.11 4.95
C PHE A 9 -16.02 14.22 5.09
N SER A 10 -14.88 14.81 5.40
CA SER A 10 -13.61 14.12 5.66
C SER A 10 -13.71 13.16 6.83
N GLU A 11 -14.26 13.59 7.97
CA GLU A 11 -14.48 12.74 9.15
C GLU A 11 -15.39 11.54 8.85
N ARG A 12 -16.50 11.76 8.14
CA ARG A 12 -17.43 10.68 7.78
C ARG A 12 -16.85 9.71 6.76
N HIS A 13 -16.05 10.22 5.84
CA HIS A 13 -15.33 9.39 4.88
C HIS A 13 -14.37 8.46 5.63
N GLU A 14 -13.60 8.99 6.56
CA GLU A 14 -12.68 8.21 7.38
C GLU A 14 -13.41 7.15 8.22
N GLU A 15 -14.53 7.51 8.88
CA GLU A 15 -15.37 6.56 9.62
C GLU A 15 -15.83 5.39 8.73
N ILE A 16 -16.20 5.64 7.47
CA ILE A 16 -16.58 4.60 6.51
C ILE A 16 -15.37 3.74 6.13
N MET A 17 -14.20 4.33 5.87
CA MET A 17 -12.97 3.59 5.55
C MET A 17 -12.57 2.66 6.69
N GLN A 18 -12.64 3.14 7.92
CA GLN A 18 -12.42 2.32 9.12
C GLN A 18 -13.46 1.19 9.28
N ALA A 19 -14.71 1.44 8.91
CA ALA A 19 -15.75 0.40 8.93
C ALA A 19 -15.49 -0.67 7.85
N ILE A 20 -15.01 -0.29 6.68
CA ILE A 20 -14.60 -1.24 5.63
C ILE A 20 -13.44 -2.09 6.11
N TYR A 21 -12.42 -1.47 6.72
CA TYR A 21 -11.28 -2.17 7.30
C TYR A 21 -11.74 -3.26 8.29
N ARG A 22 -12.60 -2.89 9.27
CA ARG A 22 -13.15 -3.84 10.25
C ARG A 22 -13.98 -4.94 9.59
N ALA A 23 -14.78 -4.60 8.57
CA ALA A 23 -15.60 -5.57 7.86
C ALA A 23 -14.74 -6.54 7.04
N LEU A 24 -13.64 -6.08 6.41
CA LEU A 24 -12.66 -6.92 5.71
C LEU A 24 -11.94 -7.86 6.67
N HIS A 25 -11.47 -7.35 7.81
CA HIS A 25 -10.83 -8.16 8.85
C HIS A 25 -11.76 -9.29 9.36
N LYS A 26 -13.03 -8.97 9.57
CA LYS A 26 -14.00 -9.92 10.16
C LYS A 26 -14.58 -10.92 9.16
N HIS A 27 -14.72 -10.56 7.90
CA HIS A 27 -15.49 -11.32 6.91
C HIS A 27 -14.68 -11.70 5.65
N GLY A 28 -13.50 -11.10 5.45
CA GLY A 28 -12.73 -11.22 4.21
C GLY A 28 -13.40 -10.51 3.02
N TYR A 29 -12.67 -10.39 1.92
CA TYR A 29 -13.14 -9.73 0.71
C TYR A 29 -14.30 -10.47 0.01
N ALA A 30 -14.24 -11.81 -0.06
CA ALA A 30 -15.22 -12.63 -0.77
C ALA A 30 -16.63 -12.47 -0.18
N ASP A 31 -16.71 -12.43 1.14
CA ASP A 31 -17.98 -12.32 1.88
C ASP A 31 -18.39 -10.90 2.22
N LEU A 32 -17.62 -9.90 1.83
CA LEU A 32 -17.92 -8.50 2.09
C LEU A 32 -19.17 -8.05 1.32
N THR A 33 -20.09 -7.40 2.03
CA THR A 33 -21.32 -6.81 1.46
C THR A 33 -21.55 -5.40 2.01
N MET A 34 -22.32 -4.58 1.28
CA MET A 34 -22.73 -3.24 1.73
C MET A 34 -23.41 -3.29 3.11
N LYS A 35 -24.17 -4.36 3.39
CA LYS A 35 -24.82 -4.57 4.69
C LYS A 35 -23.79 -4.80 5.80
N ARG A 36 -22.79 -5.68 5.59
CA ARG A 36 -21.74 -5.96 6.57
C ARG A 36 -20.91 -4.72 6.89
N ILE A 37 -20.62 -3.91 5.87
CA ILE A 37 -19.95 -2.62 6.05
C ILE A 37 -20.81 -1.66 6.87
N ALA A 38 -22.11 -1.55 6.56
CA ALA A 38 -23.05 -0.71 7.31
C ALA A 38 -23.18 -1.16 8.78
N ASP A 39 -23.19 -2.46 9.03
CA ASP A 39 -23.22 -3.03 10.38
C ASP A 39 -21.97 -2.62 11.18
N GLU A 40 -20.76 -2.65 10.56
CA GLU A 40 -19.51 -2.19 11.19
C GLU A 40 -19.44 -0.65 11.30
N TYR A 41 -20.08 0.07 10.39
CA TYR A 41 -20.24 1.54 10.47
C TYR A 41 -21.20 1.97 11.57
N GLY A 42 -22.07 1.07 12.05
CA GLY A 42 -23.11 1.38 13.04
C GLY A 42 -24.23 2.24 12.49
N LYS A 43 -24.44 2.22 11.17
CA LYS A 43 -25.50 2.97 10.47
C LYS A 43 -26.31 2.04 9.55
N SER A 44 -27.33 2.59 8.91
CA SER A 44 -28.10 1.83 7.92
C SER A 44 -27.34 1.65 6.60
N THR A 45 -27.69 0.60 5.86
CA THR A 45 -27.17 0.41 4.48
C THR A 45 -27.48 1.61 3.58
N ALA A 46 -28.65 2.29 3.81
CA ALA A 46 -28.99 3.50 3.09
C ALA A 46 -28.02 4.66 3.38
N ALA A 47 -27.44 4.73 4.58
CA ALA A 47 -26.43 5.73 4.91
C ALA A 47 -25.12 5.49 4.15
N VAL A 48 -24.73 4.24 3.91
CA VAL A 48 -23.56 3.91 3.07
C VAL A 48 -23.87 4.20 1.61
N HIS A 49 -25.08 3.83 1.12
CA HIS A 49 -25.53 4.11 -0.25
C HIS A 49 -25.69 5.60 -0.56
N TYR A 50 -25.77 6.46 0.45
CA TYR A 50 -25.75 7.91 0.24
C TYR A 50 -24.40 8.39 -0.32
N TYR A 51 -23.29 7.70 -0.02
CA TYR A 51 -21.95 8.06 -0.47
C TYR A 51 -21.44 7.20 -1.63
N TYR A 52 -21.87 5.94 -1.72
CA TYR A 52 -21.36 4.97 -2.69
C TYR A 52 -22.48 4.11 -3.23
N ASP A 53 -22.70 4.15 -4.55
CA ASP A 53 -23.78 3.40 -5.19
C ASP A 53 -23.54 1.89 -5.18
N THR A 54 -22.28 1.49 -5.32
CA THR A 54 -21.90 0.07 -5.43
C THR A 54 -20.79 -0.32 -4.45
N LYS A 55 -20.70 -1.64 -4.16
CA LYS A 55 -19.56 -2.22 -3.40
C LYS A 55 -18.23 -1.93 -4.09
N ASP A 56 -18.18 -2.02 -5.43
CA ASP A 56 -16.94 -1.82 -6.17
C ASP A 56 -16.44 -0.37 -6.10
N GLU A 57 -17.34 0.60 -6.17
CA GLU A 57 -17.01 2.01 -5.96
C GLU A 57 -16.51 2.27 -4.55
N LEU A 58 -17.19 1.72 -3.55
CA LEU A 58 -16.78 1.82 -2.15
C LEU A 58 -15.40 1.22 -1.90
N LEU A 59 -15.13 0.03 -2.46
CA LEU A 59 -13.83 -0.62 -2.33
C LEU A 59 -12.73 0.10 -3.13
N ALA A 60 -13.07 0.73 -4.24
CA ALA A 60 -12.13 1.58 -4.97
C ALA A 60 -11.72 2.81 -4.12
N ALA A 61 -12.67 3.45 -3.44
CA ALA A 61 -12.38 4.54 -2.51
C ALA A 61 -11.59 4.07 -1.29
N PHE A 62 -11.85 2.87 -0.78
CA PHE A 62 -11.05 2.27 0.29
C PHE A 62 -9.60 2.01 -0.16
N LEU A 63 -9.42 1.53 -1.39
CA LEU A 63 -8.08 1.34 -1.95
C LEU A 63 -7.34 2.69 -2.08
N ASP A 64 -8.01 3.74 -2.55
CA ASP A 64 -7.45 5.11 -2.58
C ASP A 64 -7.00 5.56 -1.18
N TYR A 65 -7.82 5.30 -0.16
CA TYR A 65 -7.51 5.65 1.23
C TYR A 65 -6.25 4.92 1.72
N VAL A 66 -6.19 3.58 1.57
CA VAL A 66 -5.04 2.77 2.03
C VAL A 66 -3.76 3.14 1.29
N LEU A 67 -3.84 3.35 -0.04
CA LEU A 67 -2.68 3.70 -0.85
C LEU A 67 -2.18 5.11 -0.53
N LYS A 68 -3.08 6.04 -0.20
CA LYS A 68 -2.71 7.39 0.24
C LYS A 68 -2.00 7.36 1.59
N GLU A 69 -2.53 6.65 2.58
CA GLU A 69 -1.89 6.49 3.89
C GLU A 69 -0.46 5.93 3.74
N PHE A 70 -0.29 4.95 2.84
CA PHE A 70 1.02 4.41 2.52
C PHE A 70 1.94 5.44 1.84
N ALA A 71 1.44 6.19 0.87
CA ALA A 71 2.21 7.25 0.20
C ALA A 71 2.64 8.36 1.18
N ASP A 72 1.74 8.77 2.07
CA ASP A 72 2.02 9.77 3.12
C ASP A 72 3.12 9.27 4.07
N SER A 73 3.11 7.97 4.44
CA SER A 73 4.17 7.38 5.27
C SER A 73 5.55 7.42 4.61
N ILE A 74 5.62 7.25 3.30
CA ILE A 74 6.86 7.38 2.52
C ILE A 74 7.33 8.85 2.48
N GLN A 75 6.42 9.81 2.33
CA GLN A 75 6.76 11.24 2.28
C GLN A 75 7.28 11.76 3.62
N ASP A 76 6.90 11.14 4.73
CA ASP A 76 7.36 11.52 6.07
C ASP A 76 8.81 11.12 6.37
N ILE A 77 9.46 10.36 5.48
CA ILE A 77 10.90 10.04 5.56
C ILE A 77 11.71 11.30 5.26
N LYS A 78 12.31 11.89 6.31
CA LYS A 78 12.97 13.23 6.28
C LYS A 78 14.49 13.16 6.32
N THR A 79 15.11 12.14 5.80
CA THR A 79 16.56 12.10 5.65
C THR A 79 16.99 12.55 4.25
N THR A 80 18.13 13.22 4.16
CA THR A 80 18.80 13.57 2.89
C THR A 80 19.88 12.57 2.51
N ASP A 81 20.30 11.72 3.42
CA ASP A 81 21.24 10.63 3.15
C ASP A 81 20.59 9.57 2.28
N ALA A 82 21.19 9.27 1.14
CA ALA A 82 20.61 8.40 0.12
C ALA A 82 20.53 6.94 0.60
N GLU A 83 21.54 6.46 1.32
CA GLU A 83 21.60 5.09 1.85
C GLU A 83 20.54 4.91 2.93
N GLU A 84 20.51 5.80 3.94
CA GLU A 84 19.49 5.78 5.00
C GLU A 84 18.08 5.88 4.42
N ARG A 85 17.87 6.73 3.40
CA ARG A 85 16.56 6.89 2.78
C ARG A 85 16.10 5.65 2.04
N LEU A 86 17.00 4.97 1.34
CA LEU A 86 16.70 3.72 0.64
C LEU A 86 16.31 2.62 1.63
N GLU A 87 17.06 2.49 2.74
CA GLU A 87 16.78 1.52 3.80
C GLU A 87 15.40 1.77 4.44
N LEU A 88 15.08 3.03 4.78
CA LEU A 88 13.78 3.40 5.32
C LEU A 88 12.62 3.15 4.34
N LEU A 89 12.84 3.35 3.03
CA LEU A 89 11.84 2.98 2.01
C LEU A 89 11.61 1.47 1.96
N LEU A 90 12.66 0.68 2.03
CA LEU A 90 12.54 -0.79 2.06
C LEU A 90 11.86 -1.27 3.36
N ASP A 91 12.14 -0.62 4.48
CA ASP A 91 11.43 -0.88 5.74
C ASP A 91 9.94 -0.63 5.61
N GLN A 92 9.51 0.47 4.98
CA GLN A 92 8.09 0.73 4.74
C GLN A 92 7.44 -0.27 3.76
N LEU A 93 8.17 -0.66 2.72
CA LEU A 93 7.68 -1.59 1.71
C LEU A 93 7.53 -3.03 2.23
N LEU A 94 8.37 -3.44 3.19
CA LEU A 94 8.44 -4.79 3.73
C LEU A 94 8.07 -4.85 5.23
N VAL A 95 7.40 -3.79 5.75
CA VAL A 95 6.94 -3.75 7.14
C VAL A 95 6.00 -4.91 7.46
N LYS A 96 6.22 -5.52 8.61
CA LYS A 96 5.29 -6.50 9.15
C LYS A 96 4.02 -5.78 9.63
N PRO A 97 2.83 -6.13 9.11
CA PRO A 97 1.60 -5.52 9.57
C PRO A 97 1.36 -5.88 11.05
N GLN A 98 1.05 -4.87 11.87
CA GLN A 98 0.86 -5.05 13.31
C GLN A 98 -0.41 -5.83 13.65
N GLU A 99 -1.43 -5.75 12.80
CA GLU A 99 -2.75 -6.36 13.00
C GLU A 99 -2.92 -7.68 12.23
N GLY A 100 -1.81 -8.31 11.77
CA GLY A 100 -1.85 -9.57 11.04
C GLY A 100 -2.03 -9.39 9.53
N LEU A 101 -2.40 -10.47 8.84
CA LEU A 101 -2.42 -10.52 7.37
C LEU A 101 -3.77 -10.16 6.74
N ASP A 102 -4.80 -9.77 7.50
CA ASP A 102 -6.15 -9.58 6.96
C ASP A 102 -6.23 -8.47 5.91
N LEU A 103 -5.61 -7.32 6.15
CA LEU A 103 -5.52 -6.25 5.14
C LEU A 103 -4.65 -6.66 3.95
N PRO A 104 -3.44 -7.22 4.11
CA PRO A 104 -2.66 -7.79 3.02
C PRO A 104 -3.42 -8.83 2.19
N ILE A 105 -4.20 -9.71 2.81
CA ILE A 105 -5.07 -10.68 2.13
C ILE A 105 -6.10 -9.93 1.28
N ALA A 106 -6.84 -8.98 1.87
CA ALA A 106 -7.86 -8.22 1.15
C ALA A 106 -7.26 -7.44 -0.04
N LEU A 107 -6.09 -6.83 0.13
CA LEU A 107 -5.39 -6.13 -0.94
C LEU A 107 -4.95 -7.09 -2.05
N LEU A 108 -4.46 -8.28 -1.72
CA LEU A 108 -4.10 -9.29 -2.72
C LEU A 108 -5.34 -9.80 -3.48
N GLU A 109 -6.46 -10.03 -2.79
CA GLU A 109 -7.73 -10.39 -3.42
C GLU A 109 -8.24 -9.28 -4.35
N MET A 110 -8.18 -8.02 -3.94
CA MET A 110 -8.52 -6.87 -4.81
C MET A 110 -7.55 -6.75 -6.00
N ARG A 111 -6.24 -6.97 -5.80
CA ARG A 111 -5.24 -7.00 -6.87
C ARG A 111 -5.51 -8.12 -7.89
N SER A 112 -6.01 -9.26 -7.44
CA SER A 112 -6.42 -10.36 -8.34
C SER A 112 -7.63 -10.01 -9.22
N GLN A 113 -8.44 -9.03 -8.81
CA GLN A 113 -9.57 -8.52 -9.60
C GLN A 113 -9.17 -7.40 -10.58
N ALA A 114 -7.98 -6.80 -10.42
CA ALA A 114 -7.51 -5.70 -11.27
C ALA A 114 -7.53 -6.00 -12.78
N PRO A 115 -7.25 -7.23 -13.28
CA PRO A 115 -7.41 -7.57 -14.69
C PRO A 115 -8.83 -7.40 -15.23
N TYR A 116 -9.84 -7.44 -14.35
CA TYR A 116 -11.27 -7.40 -14.70
C TYR A 116 -11.97 -6.11 -14.27
N LYS A 117 -11.32 -5.28 -13.45
CA LYS A 117 -11.87 -4.05 -12.87
C LYS A 117 -10.90 -2.89 -13.07
N ASP A 118 -11.19 -2.05 -14.05
CA ASP A 118 -10.36 -0.88 -14.39
C ASP A 118 -10.10 0.01 -13.17
N ALA A 119 -11.12 0.25 -12.35
CA ALA A 119 -11.00 1.07 -11.15
C ALA A 119 -9.95 0.56 -10.14
N PHE A 120 -9.76 -0.75 -10.02
CA PHE A 120 -8.71 -1.32 -9.16
C PHE A 120 -7.35 -1.29 -9.88
N ARG A 121 -7.33 -1.65 -11.17
CA ARG A 121 -6.10 -1.64 -11.98
C ARG A 121 -5.44 -0.28 -11.98
N ASP A 122 -6.20 0.79 -12.25
CA ASP A 122 -5.68 2.15 -12.33
C ASP A 122 -5.04 2.60 -11.00
N ARG A 123 -5.64 2.24 -9.87
CA ARG A 123 -5.12 2.57 -8.54
C ARG A 123 -3.85 1.82 -8.19
N PHE A 124 -3.83 0.52 -8.45
CA PHE A 124 -2.61 -0.29 -8.24
C PHE A 124 -1.49 0.17 -9.16
N GLN A 125 -1.79 0.51 -10.41
CA GLN A 125 -0.80 1.04 -11.35
C GLN A 125 -0.22 2.38 -10.87
N GLN A 126 -1.06 3.32 -10.46
CA GLN A 126 -0.61 4.63 -9.94
C GLN A 126 0.27 4.48 -8.71
N ASN A 127 -0.09 3.58 -7.78
CA ASN A 127 0.73 3.32 -6.60
C ASN A 127 2.07 2.69 -6.97
N ASP A 128 2.08 1.72 -7.89
CA ASP A 128 3.28 1.05 -8.35
C ASP A 128 4.24 2.05 -9.03
N GLU A 129 3.72 2.90 -9.92
CA GLU A 129 4.47 3.98 -10.57
C GLU A 129 5.05 4.97 -9.53
N TYR A 130 4.28 5.30 -8.49
CA TYR A 130 4.75 6.18 -7.43
C TYR A 130 5.91 5.58 -6.64
N ILE A 131 5.80 4.31 -6.21
CA ILE A 131 6.87 3.62 -5.47
C ILE A 131 8.13 3.51 -6.34
N GLN A 132 7.98 3.09 -7.60
CA GLN A 132 9.10 3.02 -8.55
C GLN A 132 9.79 4.38 -8.73
N TYR A 133 9.00 5.45 -8.85
CA TYR A 133 9.54 6.81 -8.94
C TYR A 133 10.36 7.17 -7.70
N MET A 134 9.85 6.89 -6.49
CA MET A 134 10.54 7.21 -5.24
C MET A 134 11.86 6.42 -5.09
N LEU A 135 11.84 5.11 -5.32
CA LEU A 135 13.04 4.27 -5.28
C LEU A 135 14.09 4.76 -6.28
N LYS A 136 13.67 4.96 -7.54
CA LYS A 136 14.57 5.43 -8.60
C LYS A 136 15.16 6.80 -8.30
N ALA A 137 14.39 7.72 -7.72
CA ALA A 137 14.86 9.05 -7.36
C ALA A 137 15.96 8.98 -6.28
N VAL A 138 15.79 8.12 -5.27
CA VAL A 138 16.79 7.93 -4.20
C VAL A 138 18.06 7.29 -4.76
N ILE A 139 17.93 6.26 -5.61
CA ILE A 139 19.09 5.59 -6.22
C ILE A 139 19.88 6.58 -7.08
N ASN A 140 19.22 7.34 -7.97
CA ASN A 140 19.88 8.35 -8.78
C ASN A 140 20.57 9.42 -7.92
N HIS A 141 19.93 9.87 -6.85
CA HIS A 141 20.53 10.84 -5.93
C HIS A 141 21.81 10.29 -5.31
N GLY A 142 21.81 9.04 -4.84
CA GLY A 142 23.01 8.41 -4.28
C GLY A 142 24.14 8.21 -5.31
N ILE A 143 23.80 7.93 -6.58
CA ILE A 143 24.77 7.87 -7.69
C ILE A 143 25.36 9.26 -7.94
N ASP A 144 24.53 10.30 -8.01
CA ASP A 144 24.97 11.67 -8.27
C ASP A 144 25.90 12.22 -7.16
N GLU A 145 25.66 11.80 -5.90
CA GLU A 145 26.52 12.14 -4.76
C GLU A 145 27.75 11.25 -4.61
N GLY A 146 27.88 10.19 -5.42
CA GLY A 146 28.99 9.24 -5.36
C GLY A 146 28.93 8.30 -4.15
N VAL A 147 27.78 8.19 -3.49
CA VAL A 147 27.51 7.23 -2.39
C VAL A 147 27.24 5.85 -2.98
N PHE A 148 26.52 5.79 -4.11
CA PHE A 148 26.22 4.55 -4.82
C PHE A 148 27.06 4.39 -6.07
N ASN A 149 27.33 3.13 -6.44
CA ASN A 149 27.96 2.76 -7.71
C ASN A 149 27.12 3.25 -8.90
N ASP A 150 27.78 3.56 -10.01
CA ASP A 150 27.13 3.94 -11.27
C ASP A 150 26.50 2.70 -11.93
N VAL A 151 25.19 2.54 -11.69
CA VAL A 151 24.37 1.42 -12.17
C VAL A 151 23.10 1.92 -12.88
N ASP A 152 22.42 1.02 -13.57
CA ASP A 152 21.08 1.29 -14.09
C ASP A 152 20.03 1.33 -12.93
N ALA A 153 19.73 2.53 -12.47
CA ALA A 153 18.74 2.76 -11.38
C ALA A 153 17.37 2.18 -11.71
N ALA A 154 16.96 2.12 -12.98
CA ALA A 154 15.69 1.52 -13.37
C ALA A 154 15.70 0.01 -13.19
N HIS A 155 16.81 -0.64 -13.53
CA HIS A 155 16.99 -2.09 -13.33
C HIS A 155 17.00 -2.46 -11.84
N VAL A 156 17.74 -1.70 -11.02
CA VAL A 156 17.78 -1.93 -9.56
C VAL A 156 16.38 -1.73 -8.95
N THR A 157 15.69 -0.65 -9.32
CA THR A 157 14.31 -0.40 -8.88
C THR A 157 13.38 -1.57 -9.23
N HIS A 158 13.42 -2.06 -10.46
CA HIS A 158 12.60 -3.19 -10.90
C HIS A 158 12.91 -4.47 -10.10
N SER A 159 14.17 -4.73 -9.81
CA SER A 159 14.58 -5.89 -9.00
C SER A 159 14.05 -5.80 -7.57
N LEU A 160 14.18 -4.62 -6.92
CA LEU A 160 13.64 -4.38 -5.58
C LEU A 160 12.12 -4.54 -5.54
N MET A 161 11.40 -3.99 -6.52
CA MET A 161 9.94 -4.18 -6.64
C MET A 161 9.56 -5.65 -6.80
N THR A 162 10.33 -6.43 -7.56
CA THR A 162 10.11 -7.87 -7.72
C THR A 162 10.29 -8.61 -6.39
N ILE A 163 11.29 -8.25 -5.58
CA ILE A 163 11.49 -8.81 -4.24
C ILE A 163 10.28 -8.48 -3.35
N VAL A 164 9.86 -7.21 -3.31
CA VAL A 164 8.73 -6.73 -2.50
C VAL A 164 7.42 -7.45 -2.87
N ASP A 165 7.09 -7.49 -4.16
CA ASP A 165 5.85 -8.14 -4.63
C ASP A 165 5.85 -9.66 -4.38
N GLY A 166 7.00 -10.30 -4.58
CA GLY A 166 7.19 -11.71 -4.25
C GLY A 166 6.98 -11.99 -2.77
N ALA A 167 7.60 -11.20 -1.91
CA ALA A 167 7.49 -11.35 -0.45
C ALA A 167 6.07 -11.15 0.06
N ARG A 168 5.40 -10.06 -0.37
CA ARG A 168 4.01 -9.75 0.02
C ARG A 168 3.04 -10.87 -0.42
N THR A 169 3.20 -11.37 -1.64
CA THR A 169 2.40 -12.49 -2.14
C THR A 169 2.67 -13.76 -1.34
N ARG A 170 3.93 -14.11 -1.07
CA ARG A 170 4.31 -15.30 -0.31
C ARG A 170 3.82 -15.23 1.13
N ALA A 171 4.00 -14.09 1.80
CA ALA A 171 3.53 -13.90 3.18
C ALA A 171 2.03 -14.21 3.31
N VAL A 172 1.22 -13.72 2.36
CA VAL A 172 -0.22 -14.00 2.35
C VAL A 172 -0.54 -15.44 1.97
N VAL A 173 0.01 -15.94 0.87
CA VAL A 173 -0.34 -17.29 0.33
C VAL A 173 0.11 -18.40 1.26
N LEU A 174 1.28 -18.23 1.90
CA LEU A 174 1.83 -19.22 2.83
C LEU A 174 1.37 -18.99 4.27
N ASN A 175 0.64 -17.89 4.54
CA ASN A 175 0.27 -17.45 5.88
C ASN A 175 1.49 -17.35 6.81
N ASP A 176 2.58 -16.80 6.27
CA ASP A 176 3.87 -16.67 6.97
C ASP A 176 4.39 -15.24 6.87
N ILE A 177 4.22 -14.49 7.95
CA ILE A 177 4.64 -13.08 8.03
C ILE A 177 6.16 -12.91 8.05
N GLU A 178 6.92 -13.96 8.43
CA GLU A 178 8.38 -13.92 8.48
C GLU A 178 9.01 -13.85 7.06
N GLU A 179 8.25 -14.20 6.02
CA GLU A 179 8.64 -13.98 4.62
C GLU A 179 8.98 -12.50 4.33
N LEU A 180 8.32 -11.54 5.01
CA LEU A 180 8.61 -10.12 4.84
C LEU A 180 9.99 -9.75 5.43
N GLU A 181 10.36 -10.30 6.59
CA GLU A 181 11.67 -10.07 7.21
C GLU A 181 12.79 -10.72 6.40
N THR A 182 12.58 -11.95 5.93
CA THR A 182 13.51 -12.65 5.04
C THR A 182 13.75 -11.86 3.75
N ALA A 183 12.69 -11.33 3.17
CA ALA A 183 12.78 -10.50 1.96
C ALA A 183 13.44 -9.15 2.24
N ARG A 184 13.23 -8.56 3.42
CA ARG A 184 13.89 -7.32 3.84
C ARG A 184 15.41 -7.50 3.91
N GLN A 185 15.86 -8.61 4.49
CA GLN A 185 17.28 -8.97 4.50
C GLN A 185 17.80 -9.21 3.07
N THR A 186 17.06 -9.94 2.23
CA THR A 186 17.42 -10.17 0.83
C THR A 186 17.54 -8.87 0.04
N ALA A 187 16.64 -7.91 0.27
CA ALA A 187 16.69 -6.61 -0.38
C ALA A 187 17.92 -5.80 0.05
N SER A 188 18.29 -5.84 1.35
CA SER A 188 19.51 -5.20 1.86
C SER A 188 20.77 -5.82 1.24
N GLU A 189 20.87 -7.14 1.22
CA GLU A 189 21.99 -7.86 0.58
C GLU A 189 22.11 -7.55 -0.92
N TYR A 190 20.97 -7.36 -1.60
CA TYR A 190 20.93 -6.94 -3.00
C TYR A 190 21.41 -5.50 -3.17
N VAL A 191 21.00 -4.58 -2.30
CA VAL A 191 21.45 -3.17 -2.28
C VAL A 191 22.95 -3.12 -2.06
N ASP A 192 23.48 -3.82 -1.06
CA ASP A 192 24.92 -3.88 -0.77
C ASP A 192 25.74 -4.38 -1.98
N ALA A 193 25.25 -5.41 -2.63
CA ALA A 193 25.97 -6.01 -3.78
C ALA A 193 25.92 -5.17 -5.05
N MET A 194 24.87 -4.35 -5.24
CA MET A 194 24.65 -3.60 -6.48
C MET A 194 25.05 -2.13 -6.35
N LEU A 195 24.83 -1.53 -5.19
CA LEU A 195 24.96 -0.09 -5.00
C LEU A 195 26.17 0.32 -4.17
N LEU A 196 26.69 -0.54 -3.29
CA LEU A 196 27.85 -0.27 -2.44
C LEU A 196 29.06 -1.08 -2.87
#